data_cac4681d2a581563407c96bef500742e
#
_entry.id   cac4681d2a581563407c96bef500742e
#
_cell.length_a   1.000
_cell.length_b   1.000
_cell.length_c   1.000
_cell.angle_alpha   90.00
_cell.angle_beta   90.00
_cell.angle_gamma   90.00
#
_symmetry.space_group_name_H-M   'P 1'
#
loop_
_entity.id
_entity.type
_entity.pdbx_description
1 polymer ?
#
loop_
_entity_poly.entity_id
_entity_poly.type
_entity_poly.pdbx_seq_one_letter_code
_entity_poly.pdbx_strand_id
1 'polypeptide(L)'
;MAKAIMIQGTASNAGKSLLCAGLCRIFAQDGYKVAPFKSQNMALNSAITADGFEMGRAQVVQAQAAGVEPSVDMNPILLKPTSNVGSQVIVCGVPRCTMGAADYYRYKKELLPDIMAAYRRLDEAYDIIVIEGAGSPAEINLKEDDFVNMGMAKLASAPVLLAGDIDRGGVFASLYGTVKLLDEEEQDRIKGLLINKFRGDVEILRPGLKQLEDLTGKPVLGVIPMLDVDVDDEDSLSTRLERGGKVGLIDIAVVRLPRLSNFTDFNPLERMEQVTVRYVRDPRELGNPDLVILPGTKNTMDDLRWLRESGMEANILKYAERGGAVIGICGGYQMLGREVSDPDHVEGGGTLRGMGLLPQSTLFLGEKTRTQVTGAFTAGQGIFEAMKGIPFTGYEIHMGETTLESGASPILTLEDQNGAHKEDGLASGNIWGCYIHGIFDKGECAAALINCLLKAKGLTAETAAMDWAEYAQQQYDKLAEGLRSALDMDRIYRILNKEE
;
A
#
# COMPACT_ATOMS: atom_id res chain seq x y z
N MET A 1 -25.52 -10.92 -13.03
CA MET A 1 -24.54 -11.65 -12.19
C MET A 1 -23.21 -11.66 -12.93
N ALA A 2 -22.19 -11.14 -12.29
CA ALA A 2 -20.84 -11.12 -12.83
C ALA A 2 -20.24 -12.53 -12.90
N LYS A 3 -19.30 -12.73 -13.82
CA LYS A 3 -18.42 -13.90 -13.78
C LYS A 3 -17.32 -13.66 -12.76
N ALA A 4 -16.96 -14.66 -11.95
CA ALA A 4 -15.92 -14.52 -10.95
C ALA A 4 -14.76 -15.47 -11.23
N ILE A 5 -13.54 -15.04 -10.95
CA ILE A 5 -12.33 -15.85 -10.93
C ILE A 5 -11.49 -15.48 -9.73
N MET A 6 -10.87 -16.46 -9.06
CA MET A 6 -10.11 -16.20 -7.84
C MET A 6 -8.65 -16.62 -7.97
N ILE A 7 -7.75 -15.74 -7.59
CA ILE A 7 -6.33 -16.00 -7.50
C ILE A 7 -5.98 -16.29 -6.04
N GLN A 8 -5.51 -17.51 -5.78
CA GLN A 8 -4.95 -17.91 -4.49
C GLN A 8 -3.44 -18.17 -4.61
N GLY A 9 -2.72 -18.13 -3.52
CA GLY A 9 -1.28 -18.38 -3.51
C GLY A 9 -0.90 -19.48 -2.54
N THR A 10 0.20 -20.17 -2.81
CA THR A 10 0.76 -21.18 -1.88
C THR A 10 1.36 -20.54 -0.63
N ALA A 11 1.56 -19.22 -0.64
CA ALA A 11 2.12 -18.44 0.48
C ALA A 11 1.79 -16.94 0.32
N SER A 12 2.08 -16.17 1.37
CA SER A 12 2.21 -14.72 1.24
C SER A 12 3.33 -14.38 0.22
N ASN A 13 3.21 -13.25 -0.45
CA ASN A 13 4.17 -12.79 -1.48
C ASN A 13 4.30 -13.70 -2.72
N ALA A 14 3.39 -14.68 -2.94
CA ALA A 14 3.36 -15.46 -4.18
C ALA A 14 3.03 -14.62 -5.44
N GLY A 15 2.69 -13.34 -5.26
CA GLY A 15 2.39 -12.39 -6.32
C GLY A 15 0.91 -12.29 -6.67
N LYS A 16 0.02 -12.72 -5.78
CA LYS A 16 -1.45 -12.67 -5.99
C LYS A 16 -1.94 -11.29 -6.42
N SER A 17 -1.55 -10.25 -5.69
CA SER A 17 -2.01 -8.87 -5.93
C SER A 17 -1.62 -8.38 -7.32
N LEU A 18 -0.38 -8.67 -7.76
CA LEU A 18 0.10 -8.32 -9.10
C LEU A 18 -0.65 -9.10 -10.19
N LEU A 19 -0.88 -10.41 -9.97
CA LEU A 19 -1.65 -11.25 -10.89
C LEU A 19 -3.10 -10.76 -11.02
N CYS A 20 -3.74 -10.39 -9.90
CA CYS A 20 -5.08 -9.80 -9.90
C CYS A 20 -5.12 -8.46 -10.65
N ALA A 21 -4.15 -7.56 -10.39
CA ALA A 21 -4.06 -6.29 -11.11
C ALA A 21 -3.91 -6.49 -12.62
N GLY A 22 -3.03 -7.41 -13.03
CA GLY A 22 -2.84 -7.71 -14.44
C GLY A 22 -4.06 -8.36 -15.11
N LEU A 23 -4.75 -9.28 -14.44
CA LEU A 23 -6.00 -9.85 -14.96
C LEU A 23 -7.12 -8.80 -15.03
N CYS A 24 -7.23 -7.92 -14.03
CA CYS A 24 -8.15 -6.79 -14.09
C CYS A 24 -7.86 -5.92 -15.33
N ARG A 25 -6.59 -5.60 -15.61
CA ARG A 25 -6.20 -4.84 -16.80
C ARG A 25 -6.51 -5.58 -18.09
N ILE A 26 -6.17 -6.87 -18.16
CA ILE A 26 -6.43 -7.70 -19.33
C ILE A 26 -7.94 -7.72 -19.68
N PHE A 27 -8.77 -8.05 -18.71
CA PHE A 27 -10.22 -8.12 -18.95
C PHE A 27 -10.82 -6.76 -19.28
N ALA A 28 -10.31 -5.67 -18.68
CA ALA A 28 -10.73 -4.31 -19.03
C ALA A 28 -10.33 -3.93 -20.48
N GLN A 29 -9.10 -4.27 -20.92
CA GLN A 29 -8.66 -4.07 -22.29
C GLN A 29 -9.50 -4.88 -23.31
N ASP A 30 -10.03 -6.03 -22.88
CA ASP A 30 -10.89 -6.90 -23.69
C ASP A 30 -12.36 -6.42 -23.69
N GLY A 31 -12.66 -5.27 -23.06
CA GLY A 31 -13.94 -4.59 -23.11
C GLY A 31 -14.94 -4.96 -22.02
N TYR A 32 -14.51 -5.71 -20.99
CA TYR A 32 -15.35 -6.02 -19.84
C TYR A 32 -15.29 -4.92 -18.77
N LYS A 33 -16.38 -4.71 -18.07
CA LYS A 33 -16.41 -3.91 -16.85
C LYS A 33 -15.97 -4.78 -15.68
N VAL A 34 -14.80 -4.50 -15.12
CA VAL A 34 -14.11 -5.39 -14.16
C VAL A 34 -13.99 -4.73 -12.80
N ALA A 35 -14.24 -5.50 -11.73
CA ALA A 35 -13.92 -5.10 -10.37
C ALA A 35 -12.93 -6.09 -9.73
N PRO A 36 -11.92 -5.60 -8.98
CA PRO A 36 -11.21 -6.43 -8.04
C PRO A 36 -12.06 -6.68 -6.79
N PHE A 37 -11.77 -7.76 -6.05
CA PHE A 37 -12.36 -8.03 -4.75
C PHE A 37 -11.39 -8.76 -3.83
N LYS A 38 -11.26 -8.29 -2.62
CA LYS A 38 -10.54 -8.99 -1.53
C LYS A 38 -11.36 -8.85 -0.27
N SER A 39 -11.98 -9.93 0.17
CA SER A 39 -12.93 -9.94 1.30
C SER A 39 -12.33 -9.35 2.57
N GLN A 40 -11.05 -9.67 2.85
CA GLN A 40 -10.29 -9.12 3.96
C GLN A 40 -8.86 -8.86 3.54
N ASN A 41 -8.36 -7.68 3.86
CA ASN A 41 -6.96 -7.32 3.73
C ASN A 41 -6.33 -7.00 5.09
N MET A 42 -5.05 -7.30 5.26
CA MET A 42 -4.26 -6.88 6.42
C MET A 42 -3.06 -6.08 5.90
N ALA A 43 -3.15 -4.76 5.99
CA ALA A 43 -2.11 -3.87 5.47
C ALA A 43 -2.04 -2.56 6.26
N LEU A 44 -0.84 -1.97 6.34
CA LEU A 44 -0.64 -0.62 6.86
C LEU A 44 -0.81 0.44 5.77
N ASN A 45 -0.63 0.06 4.49
CA ASN A 45 -0.89 0.92 3.35
C ASN A 45 -2.39 0.96 3.05
N SER A 46 -2.96 2.13 3.08
CA SER A 46 -4.35 2.39 2.72
C SER A 46 -4.48 3.68 1.94
N ALA A 47 -5.60 3.85 1.28
CA ALA A 47 -5.98 5.08 0.62
C ALA A 47 -7.42 5.44 0.99
N ILE A 48 -7.81 6.67 0.68
CA ILE A 48 -9.18 7.16 0.86
C ILE A 48 -9.85 7.20 -0.50
N THR A 49 -11.04 6.62 -0.57
CA THR A 49 -11.90 6.66 -1.76
C THR A 49 -12.49 8.06 -1.99
N ALA A 50 -13.02 8.33 -3.17
CA ALA A 50 -13.63 9.62 -3.50
C ALA A 50 -14.79 10.03 -2.56
N ASP A 51 -15.45 9.05 -1.95
CA ASP A 51 -16.53 9.24 -0.98
C ASP A 51 -16.05 9.27 0.50
N GLY A 52 -14.72 9.32 0.73
CA GLY A 52 -14.14 9.55 2.07
C GLY A 52 -13.98 8.29 2.93
N PHE A 53 -14.01 7.11 2.32
CA PHE A 53 -13.85 5.84 3.03
C PHE A 53 -12.44 5.26 2.86
N GLU A 54 -12.01 4.45 3.82
CA GLU A 54 -10.68 3.86 3.84
C GLU A 54 -10.68 2.45 3.26
N MET A 55 -9.73 2.16 2.33
CA MET A 55 -9.52 0.81 1.79
C MET A 55 -8.04 0.48 1.59
N GLY A 56 -7.72 -0.80 1.42
CA GLY A 56 -6.36 -1.27 1.20
C GLY A 56 -5.79 -0.79 -0.14
N ARG A 57 -4.51 -0.35 -0.14
CA ARG A 57 -3.83 0.19 -1.32
C ARG A 57 -3.79 -0.80 -2.49
N ALA A 58 -3.62 -2.09 -2.23
CA ALA A 58 -3.58 -3.12 -3.29
C ALA A 58 -4.87 -3.14 -4.12
N GLN A 59 -6.04 -3.02 -3.50
CA GLN A 59 -7.31 -3.01 -4.20
C GLN A 59 -7.55 -1.67 -4.94
N VAL A 60 -6.98 -0.58 -4.46
CA VAL A 60 -6.93 0.70 -5.21
C VAL A 60 -6.15 0.53 -6.51
N VAL A 61 -4.95 -0.06 -6.43
CA VAL A 61 -4.11 -0.38 -7.60
C VAL A 61 -4.85 -1.27 -8.60
N GLN A 62 -5.52 -2.30 -8.11
CA GLN A 62 -6.29 -3.24 -8.96
C GLN A 62 -7.49 -2.55 -9.63
N ALA A 63 -8.18 -1.65 -8.92
CA ALA A 63 -9.26 -0.85 -9.49
C ALA A 63 -8.74 0.12 -10.56
N GLN A 64 -7.62 0.79 -10.30
CA GLN A 64 -6.95 1.66 -11.27
C GLN A 64 -6.48 0.89 -12.51
N ALA A 65 -5.96 -0.33 -12.34
CA ALA A 65 -5.60 -1.22 -13.44
C ALA A 65 -6.84 -1.62 -14.28
N ALA A 66 -7.98 -1.83 -13.63
CA ALA A 66 -9.27 -2.09 -14.29
C ALA A 66 -9.88 -0.84 -14.95
N GLY A 67 -9.34 0.35 -14.71
CA GLY A 67 -9.89 1.62 -15.20
C GLY A 67 -11.20 2.03 -14.53
N VAL A 68 -11.40 1.62 -13.26
CA VAL A 68 -12.62 1.95 -12.47
C VAL A 68 -12.26 2.67 -11.19
N GLU A 69 -13.19 3.47 -10.68
CA GLU A 69 -13.04 4.16 -9.41
C GLU A 69 -12.96 3.16 -8.25
N PRO A 70 -11.98 3.31 -7.35
CA PRO A 70 -11.89 2.49 -6.14
C PRO A 70 -13.11 2.66 -5.23
N SER A 71 -13.66 1.54 -4.78
CA SER A 71 -14.79 1.49 -3.84
C SER A 71 -14.48 0.55 -2.69
N VAL A 72 -14.95 0.89 -1.50
CA VAL A 72 -14.80 0.03 -0.30
C VAL A 72 -15.45 -1.34 -0.45
N ASP A 73 -16.38 -1.50 -1.38
CA ASP A 73 -16.96 -2.80 -1.72
C ASP A 73 -15.90 -3.78 -2.27
N MET A 74 -14.83 -3.26 -2.88
CA MET A 74 -13.71 -4.06 -3.38
C MET A 74 -12.81 -4.60 -2.25
N ASN A 75 -12.86 -3.98 -1.06
CA ASN A 75 -12.15 -4.42 0.14
C ASN A 75 -12.98 -4.12 1.40
N PRO A 76 -14.04 -4.89 1.67
CA PRO A 76 -14.97 -4.60 2.76
C PRO A 76 -14.36 -4.70 4.16
N ILE A 77 -13.34 -5.55 4.36
CA ILE A 77 -12.65 -5.67 5.65
C ILE A 77 -11.17 -5.33 5.49
N LEU A 78 -10.75 -4.30 6.22
CA LEU A 78 -9.34 -3.93 6.32
C LEU A 78 -8.88 -4.01 7.78
N LEU A 79 -7.82 -4.77 8.03
CA LEU A 79 -7.17 -4.87 9.32
C LEU A 79 -5.88 -4.07 9.32
N LYS A 80 -5.75 -3.11 10.23
CA LYS A 80 -4.51 -2.33 10.40
C LYS A 80 -3.84 -2.73 11.72
N PRO A 81 -2.70 -3.46 11.67
CA PRO A 81 -1.96 -3.80 12.88
C PRO A 81 -1.60 -2.56 13.71
N THR A 82 -2.01 -2.52 14.97
CA THR A 82 -1.73 -1.43 15.91
C THR A 82 -0.63 -1.80 16.89
N SER A 83 -0.47 -3.11 17.15
CA SER A 83 0.54 -3.69 18.03
C SER A 83 0.92 -5.10 17.54
N ASN A 84 1.80 -5.78 18.25
CA ASN A 84 2.18 -7.17 17.93
C ASN A 84 1.02 -8.17 18.03
N VAL A 85 -0.05 -7.82 18.73
CA VAL A 85 -1.18 -8.74 19.02
C VAL A 85 -2.55 -8.14 18.71
N GLY A 86 -2.64 -6.89 18.26
CA GLY A 86 -3.90 -6.20 18.02
C GLY A 86 -3.96 -5.50 16.68
N SER A 87 -5.18 -5.41 16.13
CA SER A 87 -5.46 -4.70 14.89
C SER A 87 -6.71 -3.83 15.02
N GLN A 88 -6.69 -2.68 14.38
CA GLN A 88 -7.90 -1.89 14.13
C GLN A 88 -8.68 -2.57 13.01
N VAL A 89 -9.96 -2.85 13.26
CA VAL A 89 -10.89 -3.44 12.32
C VAL A 89 -11.69 -2.34 11.63
N ILE A 90 -11.54 -2.26 10.31
CA ILE A 90 -12.24 -1.31 9.44
C ILE A 90 -13.22 -2.11 8.60
N VAL A 91 -14.50 -1.74 8.64
CA VAL A 91 -15.58 -2.42 7.91
C VAL A 91 -16.22 -1.43 6.94
N CYS A 92 -16.21 -1.79 5.64
CA CYS A 92 -16.67 -0.91 4.56
C CYS A 92 -16.12 0.52 4.70
N GLY A 93 -14.81 0.62 4.96
CA GLY A 93 -14.08 1.88 5.07
C GLY A 93 -14.25 2.65 6.38
N VAL A 94 -15.02 2.14 7.34
CA VAL A 94 -15.27 2.79 8.64
C VAL A 94 -14.61 2.00 9.78
N PRO A 95 -13.74 2.62 10.60
CA PRO A 95 -13.19 1.98 11.80
C PRO A 95 -14.31 1.58 12.76
N ARG A 96 -14.33 0.31 13.19
CA ARG A 96 -15.32 -0.21 14.14
C ARG A 96 -14.77 -0.39 15.55
N CYS A 97 -13.61 -1.02 15.67
CA CYS A 97 -13.01 -1.37 16.95
C CYS A 97 -11.52 -1.70 16.78
N THR A 98 -10.83 -1.82 17.88
CA THR A 98 -9.47 -2.41 17.94
C THR A 98 -9.53 -3.63 18.83
N MET A 99 -9.00 -4.77 18.38
CA MET A 99 -9.05 -6.01 19.15
C MET A 99 -7.83 -6.90 18.88
N GLY A 100 -7.58 -7.84 19.80
CA GLY A 100 -6.55 -8.85 19.65
C GLY A 100 -6.93 -9.94 18.65
N ALA A 101 -5.93 -10.68 18.15
CA ALA A 101 -6.14 -11.73 17.16
C ALA A 101 -7.15 -12.81 17.60
N ALA A 102 -7.10 -13.23 18.88
CA ALA A 102 -8.03 -14.24 19.42
C ALA A 102 -9.48 -13.74 19.46
N ASP A 103 -9.69 -12.47 19.78
CA ASP A 103 -11.03 -11.86 19.79
C ASP A 103 -11.53 -11.65 18.36
N TYR A 104 -10.64 -11.23 17.45
CA TYR A 104 -10.96 -11.10 16.04
C TYR A 104 -11.40 -12.43 15.44
N TYR A 105 -10.76 -13.53 15.79
CA TYR A 105 -11.14 -14.86 15.28
C TYR A 105 -12.59 -15.24 15.65
N ARG A 106 -13.09 -14.80 16.80
CA ARG A 106 -14.49 -14.96 17.21
C ARG A 106 -15.42 -13.97 16.51
N TYR A 107 -14.98 -12.73 16.41
CA TYR A 107 -15.74 -11.63 15.83
C TYR A 107 -15.91 -11.74 14.30
N LYS A 108 -14.94 -12.30 13.60
CA LYS A 108 -14.92 -12.34 12.12
C LYS A 108 -16.17 -12.97 11.50
N LYS A 109 -16.86 -13.89 12.22
CA LYS A 109 -18.12 -14.51 11.76
C LYS A 109 -19.25 -13.48 11.55
N GLU A 110 -19.24 -12.44 12.36
CA GLU A 110 -20.23 -11.36 12.30
C GLU A 110 -20.03 -10.46 11.08
N LEU A 111 -18.85 -10.51 10.44
CA LEU A 111 -18.52 -9.70 9.27
C LEU A 111 -18.98 -10.29 7.94
N LEU A 112 -19.37 -11.57 7.91
CA LEU A 112 -19.80 -12.24 6.67
C LEU A 112 -20.98 -11.56 5.96
N PRO A 113 -22.00 -11.06 6.66
CA PRO A 113 -23.08 -10.29 6.02
C PRO A 113 -22.58 -9.02 5.31
N ASP A 114 -21.65 -8.27 5.91
CA ASP A 114 -21.06 -7.05 5.34
C ASP A 114 -20.25 -7.41 4.08
N ILE A 115 -19.42 -8.47 4.16
CA ILE A 115 -18.62 -8.97 3.02
C ILE A 115 -19.53 -9.35 1.85
N MET A 116 -20.59 -10.13 2.12
CA MET A 116 -21.48 -10.60 1.07
C MET A 116 -22.38 -9.50 0.52
N ALA A 117 -22.71 -8.48 1.30
CA ALA A 117 -23.42 -7.30 0.81
C ALA A 117 -22.55 -6.50 -0.17
N ALA A 118 -21.28 -6.28 0.18
CA ALA A 118 -20.30 -5.64 -0.70
C ALA A 118 -20.12 -6.43 -2.01
N TYR A 119 -19.91 -7.74 -1.90
CA TYR A 119 -19.76 -8.62 -3.07
C TYR A 119 -20.97 -8.56 -4.01
N ARG A 120 -22.21 -8.58 -3.48
CA ARG A 120 -23.44 -8.51 -4.30
C ARG A 120 -23.55 -7.19 -5.05
N ARG A 121 -23.18 -6.05 -4.44
CA ARG A 121 -23.16 -4.76 -5.14
C ARG A 121 -22.22 -4.77 -6.33
N LEU A 122 -21.04 -5.42 -6.19
CA LEU A 122 -20.12 -5.58 -7.32
C LEU A 122 -20.66 -6.57 -8.36
N ASP A 123 -21.26 -7.68 -7.92
CA ASP A 123 -21.89 -8.69 -8.82
C ASP A 123 -23.01 -8.12 -9.69
N GLU A 124 -23.73 -7.12 -9.18
CA GLU A 124 -24.78 -6.41 -9.93
C GLU A 124 -24.22 -5.34 -10.89
N ALA A 125 -23.07 -4.76 -10.57
CA ALA A 125 -22.53 -3.59 -11.25
C ALA A 125 -21.46 -3.88 -12.32
N TYR A 126 -20.84 -5.06 -12.28
CA TYR A 126 -19.68 -5.42 -13.12
C TYR A 126 -19.92 -6.71 -13.91
N ASP A 127 -19.14 -6.93 -14.98
CA ASP A 127 -19.20 -8.14 -15.80
C ASP A 127 -18.32 -9.25 -15.24
N ILE A 128 -17.14 -8.86 -14.69
CA ILE A 128 -16.16 -9.79 -14.15
C ILE A 128 -15.69 -9.27 -12.77
N ILE A 129 -15.58 -10.19 -11.80
CA ILE A 129 -14.95 -9.93 -10.51
C ILE A 129 -13.68 -10.79 -10.40
N VAL A 130 -12.53 -10.14 -10.23
CA VAL A 130 -11.25 -10.80 -9.96
C VAL A 130 -11.02 -10.80 -8.46
N ILE A 131 -11.10 -11.99 -7.85
CA ILE A 131 -11.01 -12.15 -6.39
C ILE A 131 -9.58 -12.48 -6.00
N GLU A 132 -9.03 -11.78 -5.01
CA GLU A 132 -7.73 -12.06 -4.41
C GLU A 132 -7.87 -12.80 -3.09
N GLY A 133 -7.19 -13.95 -2.96
CA GLY A 133 -7.06 -14.67 -1.70
C GLY A 133 -6.02 -14.04 -0.75
N ALA A 134 -6.02 -14.47 0.51
CA ALA A 134 -5.08 -14.01 1.52
C ALA A 134 -4.21 -15.15 2.05
N GLY A 135 -2.87 -14.94 2.15
CA GLY A 135 -1.95 -15.99 2.59
C GLY A 135 -2.00 -17.24 1.71
N SER A 136 -2.27 -18.38 2.31
CA SER A 136 -2.40 -19.69 1.64
C SER A 136 -3.70 -20.41 2.05
N PRO A 137 -4.41 -21.09 1.12
CA PRO A 137 -5.55 -21.92 1.48
C PRO A 137 -5.14 -23.20 2.24
N ALA A 138 -3.85 -23.49 2.31
CA ALA A 138 -3.31 -24.64 3.02
C ALA A 138 -3.11 -24.42 4.53
N GLU A 139 -3.51 -23.24 5.06
CA GLU A 139 -3.55 -22.98 6.50
C GLU A 139 -4.71 -23.75 7.14
N ILE A 140 -4.55 -25.09 7.23
CA ILE A 140 -5.61 -26.05 7.63
C ILE A 140 -6.15 -25.78 9.04
N ASN A 141 -5.35 -25.18 9.91
CA ASN A 141 -5.74 -24.74 11.26
C ASN A 141 -6.67 -23.51 11.27
N LEU A 142 -6.78 -22.78 10.15
CA LEU A 142 -7.64 -21.60 9.99
C LEU A 142 -8.84 -21.85 9.06
N LYS A 143 -9.04 -23.10 8.63
CA LYS A 143 -10.03 -23.49 7.62
C LYS A 143 -11.47 -23.28 8.11
N GLU A 144 -11.71 -23.51 9.40
CA GLU A 144 -13.01 -23.22 10.00
C GLU A 144 -13.30 -21.70 9.92
N ASP A 145 -14.44 -21.34 9.35
CA ASP A 145 -14.84 -19.94 9.12
C ASP A 145 -13.97 -19.16 8.13
N ASP A 146 -13.34 -19.86 7.17
CA ASP A 146 -12.64 -19.20 6.08
C ASP A 146 -13.62 -18.42 5.18
N PHE A 147 -13.36 -17.13 5.01
CA PHE A 147 -14.02 -16.27 4.02
C PHE A 147 -13.01 -15.49 3.16
N VAL A 148 -11.75 -15.91 3.17
CA VAL A 148 -10.66 -15.21 2.43
C VAL A 148 -10.05 -16.06 1.32
N ASN A 149 -10.15 -17.39 1.39
CA ASN A 149 -9.62 -18.32 0.40
C ASN A 149 -10.74 -19.24 -0.14
N MET A 150 -10.71 -20.55 0.18
CA MET A 150 -11.68 -21.51 -0.35
C MET A 150 -13.11 -21.21 0.11
N GLY A 151 -13.29 -20.70 1.31
CA GLY A 151 -14.61 -20.25 1.77
C GLY A 151 -15.17 -19.13 0.91
N MET A 152 -14.36 -18.11 0.57
CA MET A 152 -14.80 -17.06 -0.36
C MET A 152 -15.03 -17.58 -1.78
N ALA A 153 -14.18 -18.50 -2.26
CA ALA A 153 -14.37 -19.15 -3.56
C ALA A 153 -15.70 -19.90 -3.63
N LYS A 154 -16.10 -20.59 -2.53
CA LYS A 154 -17.41 -21.26 -2.41
C LYS A 154 -18.56 -20.25 -2.46
N LEU A 155 -18.49 -19.19 -1.64
CA LEU A 155 -19.52 -18.14 -1.57
C LEU A 155 -19.75 -17.43 -2.89
N ALA A 156 -18.67 -17.12 -3.61
CA ALA A 156 -18.72 -16.50 -4.93
C ALA A 156 -18.93 -17.48 -6.08
N SER A 157 -18.97 -18.79 -5.81
CA SER A 157 -18.96 -19.84 -6.85
C SER A 157 -17.85 -19.63 -7.89
N ALA A 158 -16.69 -19.15 -7.45
CA ALA A 158 -15.56 -18.80 -8.29
C ALA A 158 -14.63 -20.00 -8.52
N PRO A 159 -14.18 -20.27 -9.75
CA PRO A 159 -13.03 -21.11 -10.02
C PRO A 159 -11.75 -20.47 -9.49
N VAL A 160 -10.79 -21.30 -9.08
CA VAL A 160 -9.54 -20.86 -8.46
C VAL A 160 -8.35 -21.16 -9.37
N LEU A 161 -7.48 -20.16 -9.53
CA LEU A 161 -6.13 -20.32 -10.06
C LEU A 161 -5.14 -20.23 -8.89
N LEU A 162 -4.34 -21.27 -8.70
CA LEU A 162 -3.39 -21.35 -7.58
C LEU A 162 -1.99 -20.97 -8.06
N ALA A 163 -1.43 -19.90 -7.50
CA ALA A 163 -0.11 -19.36 -7.85
C ALA A 163 0.96 -19.80 -6.84
N GLY A 164 2.10 -20.29 -7.36
CA GLY A 164 3.30 -20.61 -6.59
C GLY A 164 4.48 -19.71 -6.99
N ASP A 165 5.27 -19.28 -6.02
CA ASP A 165 6.50 -18.50 -6.21
C ASP A 165 7.68 -19.47 -6.42
N ILE A 166 8.32 -19.41 -7.60
CA ILE A 166 9.48 -20.26 -7.90
C ILE A 166 10.82 -19.62 -7.49
N ASP A 167 10.88 -18.31 -7.32
CA ASP A 167 12.13 -17.58 -7.03
C ASP A 167 12.76 -18.03 -5.68
N ARG A 168 11.93 -18.46 -4.74
CA ARG A 168 12.37 -18.95 -3.43
C ARG A 168 12.71 -20.45 -3.39
N GLY A 169 12.49 -21.17 -4.49
CA GLY A 169 12.63 -22.63 -4.56
C GLY A 169 11.46 -23.40 -3.97
N GLY A 170 11.37 -24.69 -4.27
CA GLY A 170 10.35 -25.60 -3.73
C GLY A 170 8.93 -25.43 -4.27
N VAL A 171 8.74 -24.72 -5.39
CA VAL A 171 7.41 -24.40 -5.95
C VAL A 171 6.56 -25.64 -6.25
N PHE A 172 7.17 -26.74 -6.75
CA PHE A 172 6.46 -27.99 -7.02
C PHE A 172 5.89 -28.60 -5.74
N ALA A 173 6.69 -28.63 -4.67
CA ALA A 173 6.25 -29.14 -3.38
C ALA A 173 5.14 -28.27 -2.77
N SER A 174 5.26 -26.94 -2.87
CA SER A 174 4.25 -26.04 -2.34
C SER A 174 2.93 -26.10 -3.11
N LEU A 175 2.94 -26.17 -4.44
CA LEU A 175 1.74 -26.36 -5.25
C LEU A 175 1.08 -27.73 -4.99
N TYR A 176 1.86 -28.81 -5.05
CA TYR A 176 1.37 -30.15 -4.76
C TYR A 176 0.81 -30.26 -3.35
N GLY A 177 1.57 -29.80 -2.35
CA GLY A 177 1.15 -29.85 -0.95
C GLY A 177 -0.12 -29.03 -0.69
N THR A 178 -0.21 -27.84 -1.26
CA THR A 178 -1.41 -27.00 -1.14
C THR A 178 -2.64 -27.72 -1.71
N VAL A 179 -2.55 -28.27 -2.93
CA VAL A 179 -3.67 -29.01 -3.54
C VAL A 179 -4.08 -30.20 -2.68
N LYS A 180 -3.11 -30.99 -2.17
CA LYS A 180 -3.39 -32.24 -1.44
C LYS A 180 -3.85 -32.04 0.00
N LEU A 181 -3.62 -30.88 0.60
CA LEU A 181 -4.14 -30.53 1.94
C LEU A 181 -5.59 -30.08 1.93
N LEU A 182 -6.14 -29.76 0.78
CA LEU A 182 -7.54 -29.36 0.59
C LEU A 182 -8.43 -30.59 0.46
N ASP A 183 -9.72 -30.46 0.82
CA ASP A 183 -10.70 -31.50 0.56
C ASP A 183 -11.05 -31.61 -0.94
N GLU A 184 -11.74 -32.69 -1.32
CA GLU A 184 -12.04 -32.99 -2.73
C GLU A 184 -12.83 -31.84 -3.41
N GLU A 185 -13.83 -31.27 -2.72
CA GLU A 185 -14.62 -30.16 -3.26
C GLU A 185 -13.76 -28.91 -3.52
N GLU A 186 -12.82 -28.63 -2.63
CA GLU A 186 -11.89 -27.51 -2.76
C GLU A 186 -10.85 -27.76 -3.84
N GLN A 187 -10.33 -29.00 -3.93
CA GLN A 187 -9.46 -29.39 -5.03
C GLN A 187 -10.16 -29.22 -6.38
N ASP A 188 -11.44 -29.56 -6.49
CA ASP A 188 -12.21 -29.42 -7.74
C ASP A 188 -12.42 -27.96 -8.16
N ARG A 189 -12.41 -27.02 -7.21
CA ARG A 189 -12.47 -25.59 -7.50
C ARG A 189 -11.18 -25.06 -8.10
N ILE A 190 -10.01 -25.70 -7.83
CA ILE A 190 -8.74 -25.36 -8.46
C ILE A 190 -8.79 -25.82 -9.92
N LYS A 191 -8.86 -24.88 -10.84
CA LYS A 191 -8.94 -25.12 -12.28
C LYS A 191 -7.61 -24.95 -13.00
N GLY A 192 -6.60 -24.37 -12.33
CA GLY A 192 -5.28 -24.23 -12.92
C GLY A 192 -4.22 -23.83 -11.90
N LEU A 193 -2.99 -24.16 -12.25
CA LEU A 193 -1.79 -23.80 -11.49
C LEU A 193 -1.02 -22.74 -12.26
N LEU A 194 -0.45 -21.77 -11.53
CA LEU A 194 0.40 -20.72 -12.07
C LEU A 194 1.77 -20.79 -11.39
N ILE A 195 2.84 -20.75 -12.17
CA ILE A 195 4.20 -20.61 -11.65
C ILE A 195 4.64 -19.16 -11.88
N ASN A 196 4.88 -18.44 -10.80
CA ASN A 196 5.17 -17.02 -10.85
C ASN A 196 6.64 -16.73 -10.50
N LYS A 197 7.14 -15.57 -10.95
CA LYS A 197 8.49 -15.06 -10.72
C LYS A 197 9.59 -15.95 -11.28
N PHE A 198 9.35 -16.55 -12.43
CA PHE A 198 10.31 -17.43 -13.08
C PHE A 198 11.51 -16.64 -13.65
N ARG A 199 12.70 -17.21 -13.50
CA ARG A 199 13.94 -16.72 -14.13
C ARG A 199 14.63 -17.88 -14.81
N GLY A 200 14.92 -17.76 -16.08
CA GLY A 200 15.63 -18.77 -16.84
C GLY A 200 14.90 -19.28 -18.07
N ASP A 201 15.24 -20.47 -18.52
CA ASP A 201 14.67 -21.10 -19.70
C ASP A 201 13.49 -22.02 -19.30
N VAL A 202 12.30 -21.72 -19.80
CA VAL A 202 11.06 -22.48 -19.54
C VAL A 202 11.16 -23.94 -20.05
N GLU A 203 11.96 -24.20 -21.10
CA GLU A 203 12.12 -25.54 -21.64
C GLU A 203 12.74 -26.50 -20.62
N ILE A 204 13.62 -26.01 -19.74
CA ILE A 204 14.20 -26.80 -18.63
C ILE A 204 13.11 -27.17 -17.60
N LEU A 205 12.10 -26.31 -17.44
CA LEU A 205 11.03 -26.52 -16.47
C LEU A 205 9.93 -27.50 -16.97
N ARG A 206 9.73 -27.60 -18.30
CA ARG A 206 8.64 -28.38 -18.92
C ARG A 206 8.46 -29.81 -18.38
N PRO A 207 9.52 -30.63 -18.22
CA PRO A 207 9.34 -31.98 -17.68
C PRO A 207 8.76 -32.00 -16.27
N GLY A 208 9.15 -31.00 -15.44
CA GLY A 208 8.63 -30.82 -14.09
C GLY A 208 7.17 -30.38 -14.08
N LEU A 209 6.78 -29.49 -15.03
CA LEU A 209 5.38 -29.05 -15.17
C LEU A 209 4.47 -30.25 -15.46
N LYS A 210 4.86 -31.10 -16.42
CA LYS A 210 4.08 -32.30 -16.73
C LYS A 210 3.95 -33.24 -15.53
N GLN A 211 5.02 -33.46 -14.78
CA GLN A 211 4.96 -34.25 -13.55
C GLN A 211 4.02 -33.64 -12.51
N LEU A 212 4.03 -32.33 -12.36
CA LEU A 212 3.12 -31.60 -11.45
C LEU A 212 1.66 -31.79 -11.88
N GLU A 213 1.35 -31.69 -13.17
CA GLU A 213 0.02 -31.94 -13.72
C GLU A 213 -0.44 -33.35 -13.44
N ASP A 214 0.43 -34.36 -13.70
CA ASP A 214 0.14 -35.78 -13.47
C ASP A 214 -0.11 -36.06 -11.96
N LEU A 215 0.63 -35.41 -11.06
CA LEU A 215 0.50 -35.57 -9.61
C LEU A 215 -0.74 -34.88 -9.01
N THR A 216 -1.07 -33.72 -9.53
CA THR A 216 -2.16 -32.88 -8.99
C THR A 216 -3.49 -33.13 -9.70
N GLY A 217 -3.46 -33.59 -10.95
CA GLY A 217 -4.61 -33.63 -11.83
C GLY A 217 -5.07 -32.23 -12.29
N LYS A 218 -4.23 -31.20 -12.13
CA LYS A 218 -4.55 -29.82 -12.49
C LYS A 218 -3.59 -29.30 -13.55
N PRO A 219 -4.08 -28.60 -14.59
CA PRO A 219 -3.22 -28.03 -15.63
C PRO A 219 -2.37 -26.87 -15.11
N VAL A 220 -1.17 -26.72 -15.66
CA VAL A 220 -0.36 -25.52 -15.50
C VAL A 220 -0.75 -24.54 -16.62
N LEU A 221 -1.38 -23.43 -16.25
CA LEU A 221 -1.90 -22.42 -17.20
C LEU A 221 -0.88 -21.36 -17.56
N GLY A 222 0.27 -21.35 -16.93
CA GLY A 222 1.33 -20.42 -17.28
C GLY A 222 2.53 -20.46 -16.36
N VAL A 223 3.66 -20.07 -16.93
CA VAL A 223 4.91 -19.79 -16.23
C VAL A 223 5.21 -18.31 -16.45
N ILE A 224 4.95 -17.49 -15.44
CA ILE A 224 5.06 -16.04 -15.50
C ILE A 224 6.51 -15.68 -15.16
N PRO A 225 7.22 -14.99 -16.05
CA PRO A 225 8.58 -14.53 -15.76
C PRO A 225 8.57 -13.50 -14.64
N MET A 226 9.74 -13.23 -14.06
CA MET A 226 9.94 -12.07 -13.21
C MET A 226 9.72 -10.81 -14.06
N LEU A 227 8.58 -10.19 -13.90
CA LEU A 227 8.21 -8.98 -14.65
C LEU A 227 8.92 -7.76 -14.05
N ASP A 228 9.51 -6.97 -14.91
CA ASP A 228 10.08 -5.66 -14.56
C ASP A 228 9.01 -4.58 -14.72
N VAL A 229 8.11 -4.53 -13.76
CA VAL A 229 7.01 -3.56 -13.68
C VAL A 229 7.09 -2.78 -12.38
N ASP A 230 6.79 -1.51 -12.44
CA ASP A 230 6.79 -0.62 -11.27
C ASP A 230 5.35 -0.32 -10.85
N VAL A 231 4.75 -1.28 -10.16
CA VAL A 231 3.41 -1.19 -9.57
C VAL A 231 3.57 -1.04 -8.06
N ASP A 232 2.73 -0.22 -7.43
CA ASP A 232 2.79 0.04 -6.00
C ASP A 232 2.67 -1.25 -5.17
N ASP A 233 3.55 -1.39 -4.19
CA ASP A 233 3.57 -2.54 -3.28
C ASP A 233 2.44 -2.46 -2.24
N GLU A 234 1.91 -3.63 -1.86
CA GLU A 234 0.86 -3.74 -0.85
C GLU A 234 1.38 -3.57 0.58
N ASP A 235 2.56 -4.13 0.88
CA ASP A 235 3.02 -4.32 2.26
C ASP A 235 4.33 -3.60 2.54
N SER A 236 4.41 -3.01 3.75
CA SER A 236 5.65 -2.44 4.34
C SER A 236 6.76 -3.47 4.57
N LEU A 237 6.49 -4.77 4.39
CA LEU A 237 7.48 -5.86 4.35
C LEU A 237 8.08 -6.07 2.95
N SER A 238 7.77 -5.21 1.99
CA SER A 238 8.32 -5.29 0.64
C SER A 238 9.85 -5.31 0.63
N THR A 239 10.42 -6.17 -0.21
CA THR A 239 11.86 -6.20 -0.48
C THR A 239 12.39 -4.90 -1.11
N ARG A 240 11.50 -4.02 -1.58
CA ARG A 240 11.82 -2.68 -2.07
C ARG A 240 12.45 -1.83 -0.95
N LEU A 241 11.95 -1.95 0.29
CA LEU A 241 12.52 -1.25 1.45
C LEU A 241 13.92 -1.74 1.86
N GLU A 242 14.40 -2.84 1.28
CA GLU A 242 15.71 -3.44 1.55
C GLU A 242 16.70 -3.25 0.40
N ARG A 243 16.22 -2.81 -0.79
CA ARG A 243 17.09 -2.57 -1.93
C ARG A 243 17.85 -1.27 -1.74
N GLY A 244 19.18 -1.33 -1.87
CA GLY A 244 20.00 -0.14 -2.05
C GLY A 244 19.57 0.55 -3.35
N GLY A 245 19.19 1.83 -3.23
CA GLY A 245 18.73 2.62 -4.36
C GLY A 245 19.82 2.83 -5.43
N LYS A 246 19.39 3.22 -6.58
CA LYS A 246 20.17 3.83 -7.65
C LYS A 246 20.95 5.02 -7.07
N VAL A 247 22.19 5.22 -7.45
CA VAL A 247 22.97 6.38 -6.99
C VAL A 247 22.52 7.62 -7.76
N GLY A 248 21.76 8.48 -7.09
CA GLY A 248 21.29 9.76 -7.65
C GLY A 248 22.12 10.96 -7.19
N LEU A 249 21.78 12.13 -7.72
CA LEU A 249 22.38 13.42 -7.31
C LEU A 249 21.88 13.87 -5.93
N ILE A 250 20.66 13.47 -5.58
CA ILE A 250 19.97 13.77 -4.31
C ILE A 250 19.79 12.47 -3.51
N ASP A 251 20.23 12.48 -2.25
CA ASP A 251 20.07 11.39 -1.29
C ASP A 251 18.97 11.73 -0.29
N ILE A 252 17.89 10.97 -0.30
CA ILE A 252 16.75 11.09 0.62
C ILE A 252 16.75 9.90 1.56
N ALA A 253 16.84 10.17 2.86
CA ALA A 253 16.72 9.16 3.91
C ALA A 253 15.31 9.18 4.52
N VAL A 254 14.52 8.16 4.24
CA VAL A 254 13.22 7.93 4.88
C VAL A 254 13.44 7.08 6.13
N VAL A 255 13.02 7.55 7.29
CA VAL A 255 13.15 6.79 8.53
C VAL A 255 12.20 5.59 8.51
N ARG A 256 12.75 4.38 8.56
CA ARG A 256 11.95 3.15 8.60
C ARG A 256 11.42 2.90 10.01
N LEU A 257 10.32 3.56 10.33
CA LEU A 257 9.61 3.39 11.60
C LEU A 257 9.09 1.95 11.74
N PRO A 258 8.99 1.40 12.97
CA PRO A 258 8.45 0.05 13.19
C PRO A 258 7.05 -0.17 12.63
N ARG A 259 6.21 0.88 12.67
CA ARG A 259 4.84 0.84 12.14
C ARG A 259 4.64 1.81 10.98
N LEU A 260 5.67 1.93 10.14
CA LEU A 260 5.62 2.71 8.90
C LEU A 260 4.33 2.42 8.14
N SER A 261 3.58 3.45 7.82
CA SER A 261 2.36 3.37 7.02
C SER A 261 2.45 4.29 5.80
N ASN A 262 1.71 3.94 4.76
CA ASN A 262 1.62 4.75 3.53
C ASN A 262 2.99 5.09 2.92
N PHE A 263 3.92 4.12 2.95
CA PHE A 263 5.27 4.31 2.39
C PHE A 263 5.25 4.58 0.88
N THR A 264 4.15 4.28 0.21
CA THR A 264 3.91 4.61 -1.20
C THR A 264 3.92 6.12 -1.48
N ASP A 265 3.78 6.97 -0.46
CA ASP A 265 3.96 8.43 -0.56
C ASP A 265 5.30 8.83 -1.20
N PHE A 266 6.32 7.96 -1.09
CA PHE A 266 7.67 8.26 -1.58
C PHE A 266 7.99 7.62 -2.93
N ASN A 267 7.08 6.80 -3.48
CA ASN A 267 7.27 6.18 -4.79
C ASN A 267 7.54 7.20 -5.91
N PRO A 268 6.84 8.37 -5.97
CA PRO A 268 7.17 9.40 -6.96
C PRO A 268 8.62 9.87 -6.89
N LEU A 269 9.19 9.99 -5.68
CA LEU A 269 10.58 10.40 -5.47
C LEU A 269 11.57 9.30 -5.87
N GLU A 270 11.26 8.03 -5.56
CA GLU A 270 12.09 6.88 -5.94
C GLU A 270 12.21 6.69 -7.45
N ARG A 271 11.15 7.06 -8.20
CA ARG A 271 11.08 6.94 -9.66
C ARG A 271 11.90 7.99 -10.39
N MET A 272 12.25 9.10 -9.74
CA MET A 272 13.05 10.15 -10.34
C MET A 272 14.50 9.71 -10.55
N GLU A 273 15.03 9.91 -11.77
CA GLU A 273 16.38 9.44 -12.13
C GLU A 273 17.50 10.04 -11.27
N GLN A 274 17.29 11.26 -10.79
CA GLN A 274 18.29 12.04 -10.07
C GLN A 274 18.25 11.79 -8.56
N VAL A 275 17.31 10.94 -8.07
CA VAL A 275 17.03 10.73 -6.65
C VAL A 275 17.40 9.32 -6.23
N THR A 276 18.06 9.23 -5.09
CA THR A 276 18.20 8.01 -4.30
C THR A 276 17.30 8.13 -3.10
N VAL A 277 16.34 7.23 -2.95
CA VAL A 277 15.57 7.08 -1.69
C VAL A 277 16.05 5.82 -0.99
N ARG A 278 16.38 5.95 0.28
CA ARG A 278 16.77 4.82 1.14
C ARG A 278 16.01 4.85 2.44
N TYR A 279 15.58 3.66 2.86
CA TYR A 279 14.85 3.47 4.11
C TYR A 279 15.83 3.10 5.23
N VAL A 280 15.96 3.99 6.22
CA VAL A 280 16.98 3.90 7.26
C VAL A 280 16.33 3.49 8.58
N ARG A 281 16.78 2.37 9.15
CA ARG A 281 16.36 1.87 10.46
C ARG A 281 17.46 2.00 11.52
N ASP A 282 18.69 1.79 11.13
CA ASP A 282 19.84 1.94 12.03
C ASP A 282 20.33 3.39 12.01
N PRO A 283 20.40 4.07 13.18
CA PRO A 283 20.90 5.45 13.25
C PRO A 283 22.29 5.66 12.62
N ARG A 284 23.12 4.61 12.60
CA ARG A 284 24.47 4.66 12.00
C ARG A 284 24.42 4.78 10.48
N GLU A 285 23.34 4.36 9.86
CA GLU A 285 23.13 4.41 8.41
C GLU A 285 22.52 5.73 7.95
N LEU A 286 22.08 6.61 8.87
CA LEU A 286 21.51 7.91 8.49
C LEU A 286 22.48 8.72 7.62
N GLY A 287 23.74 8.77 8.03
CA GLY A 287 24.76 9.49 7.28
C GLY A 287 24.51 11.00 7.23
N ASN A 288 24.68 11.58 6.05
CA ASN A 288 24.45 12.99 5.78
C ASN A 288 23.65 13.16 4.48
N PRO A 289 22.36 12.78 4.46
CA PRO A 289 21.51 12.90 3.27
C PRO A 289 21.26 14.36 2.90
N ASP A 290 20.69 14.60 1.73
CA ASP A 290 20.20 15.93 1.34
C ASP A 290 18.83 16.22 1.97
N LEU A 291 18.05 15.18 2.33
CA LEU A 291 16.77 15.29 3.00
C LEU A 291 16.53 14.07 3.93
N VAL A 292 16.02 14.34 5.13
CA VAL A 292 15.45 13.32 6.02
C VAL A 292 13.93 13.41 6.01
N ILE A 293 13.23 12.28 5.81
CA ILE A 293 11.77 12.22 5.90
C ILE A 293 11.37 11.35 7.11
N LEU A 294 10.56 11.92 7.99
CA LEU A 294 9.78 11.20 8.99
C LEU A 294 8.43 10.86 8.38
N PRO A 295 8.17 9.60 8.04
CA PRO A 295 6.95 9.20 7.34
C PRO A 295 5.75 9.08 8.27
N GLY A 296 4.59 8.77 7.69
CA GLY A 296 3.41 8.38 8.42
C GLY A 296 3.61 7.07 9.18
N THR A 297 2.92 6.94 10.29
CA THR A 297 2.93 5.72 11.10
C THR A 297 1.55 5.40 11.65
N LYS A 298 1.31 4.12 11.94
CA LYS A 298 0.06 3.67 12.56
C LYS A 298 0.03 3.90 14.07
N ASN A 299 1.17 4.13 14.71
CA ASN A 299 1.24 4.44 16.15
C ASN A 299 2.37 5.44 16.42
N THR A 300 2.00 6.70 16.45
CA THR A 300 2.92 7.84 16.64
C THR A 300 3.61 7.79 17.99
N MET A 301 2.88 7.43 19.06
CA MET A 301 3.41 7.40 20.42
C MET A 301 4.51 6.35 20.59
N ASP A 302 4.29 5.12 20.14
CA ASP A 302 5.29 4.04 20.26
C ASP A 302 6.47 4.27 19.31
N ASP A 303 6.23 4.76 18.11
CA ASP A 303 7.31 5.01 17.16
C ASP A 303 8.17 6.21 17.55
N LEU A 304 7.61 7.22 18.24
CA LEU A 304 8.38 8.31 18.84
C LEU A 304 9.26 7.80 20.03
N ARG A 305 8.75 6.84 20.84
CA ARG A 305 9.56 6.17 21.87
C ARG A 305 10.71 5.41 21.22
N TRP A 306 10.43 4.66 20.16
CA TRP A 306 11.45 3.92 19.43
C TRP A 306 12.52 4.85 18.82
N LEU A 307 12.16 6.00 18.26
CA LEU A 307 13.12 7.00 17.76
C LEU A 307 14.13 7.42 18.85
N ARG A 308 13.66 7.60 20.08
CA ARG A 308 14.51 7.95 21.23
C ARG A 308 15.41 6.80 21.68
N GLU A 309 14.80 5.64 21.88
CA GLU A 309 15.50 4.46 22.37
C GLU A 309 16.56 3.96 21.40
N SER A 310 16.30 4.05 20.10
CA SER A 310 17.28 3.69 19.05
C SER A 310 18.40 4.72 18.88
N GLY A 311 18.22 5.96 19.36
CA GLY A 311 19.12 7.07 19.09
C GLY A 311 18.90 7.79 17.75
N MET A 312 17.90 7.40 16.97
CA MET A 312 17.59 8.03 15.70
C MET A 312 17.16 9.49 15.86
N GLU A 313 16.33 9.80 16.90
CA GLU A 313 15.94 11.17 17.23
C GLU A 313 17.15 12.08 17.41
N ALA A 314 18.14 11.64 18.19
CA ALA A 314 19.35 12.43 18.46
C ALA A 314 20.16 12.73 17.17
N ASN A 315 20.22 11.79 16.23
CA ASN A 315 20.92 11.99 14.96
C ASN A 315 20.15 12.97 14.07
N ILE A 316 18.82 12.87 14.02
CA ILE A 316 17.99 13.80 13.25
C ILE A 316 18.08 15.21 13.84
N LEU A 317 18.04 15.37 15.16
CA LEU A 317 18.18 16.69 15.81
C LEU A 317 19.53 17.32 15.48
N LYS A 318 20.64 16.55 15.57
CA LYS A 318 21.98 17.05 15.20
C LYS A 318 22.07 17.41 13.70
N TYR A 319 21.41 16.65 12.83
CA TYR A 319 21.35 16.93 11.41
C TYR A 319 20.57 18.22 11.13
N ALA A 320 19.42 18.39 11.76
CA ALA A 320 18.58 19.60 11.66
C ALA A 320 19.31 20.85 12.20
N GLU A 321 20.01 20.73 13.36
CA GLU A 321 20.79 21.83 13.95
C GLU A 321 21.90 22.35 13.03
N ARG A 322 22.44 21.48 12.16
CA ARG A 322 23.42 21.84 11.14
C ARG A 322 22.81 22.43 9.87
N GLY A 323 21.50 22.69 9.88
CA GLY A 323 20.76 23.24 8.73
C GLY A 323 20.25 22.17 7.74
N GLY A 324 20.30 20.89 8.12
CA GLY A 324 19.81 19.80 7.31
C GLY A 324 18.29 19.88 7.10
N ALA A 325 17.82 19.43 5.95
CA ALA A 325 16.41 19.47 5.56
C ALA A 325 15.63 18.30 6.18
N VAL A 326 14.49 18.57 6.83
CA VAL A 326 13.63 17.54 7.43
C VAL A 326 12.19 17.77 7.02
N ILE A 327 11.51 16.68 6.59
CA ILE A 327 10.07 16.69 6.29
C ILE A 327 9.37 15.68 7.18
N GLY A 328 8.21 16.04 7.73
CA GLY A 328 7.33 15.14 8.46
C GLY A 328 5.98 14.97 7.76
N ILE A 329 5.56 13.74 7.54
CA ILE A 329 4.25 13.42 6.96
C ILE A 329 3.39 12.75 8.02
N CYS A 330 2.17 13.26 8.26
CA CYS A 330 1.17 12.71 9.17
C CYS A 330 1.76 12.43 10.57
N GLY A 331 1.96 11.18 10.97
CA GLY A 331 2.60 10.84 12.26
C GLY A 331 4.01 11.45 12.40
N GLY A 332 4.78 11.50 11.32
CA GLY A 332 6.08 12.19 11.29
C GLY A 332 5.95 13.70 11.56
N TYR A 333 4.92 14.34 11.01
CA TYR A 333 4.62 15.76 11.29
C TYR A 333 4.27 15.98 12.77
N GLN A 334 3.46 15.09 13.36
CA GLN A 334 3.14 15.13 14.79
C GLN A 334 4.39 15.01 15.66
N MET A 335 5.32 14.10 15.32
CA MET A 335 6.59 13.89 16.04
C MET A 335 7.51 15.10 16.01
N LEU A 336 7.48 15.90 14.94
CA LEU A 336 8.30 17.12 14.82
C LEU A 336 7.86 18.24 15.79
N GLY A 337 6.65 18.17 16.34
CA GLY A 337 6.10 19.15 17.28
C GLY A 337 6.79 19.15 18.64
N ARG A 338 6.26 19.96 19.57
CA ARG A 338 6.75 20.06 20.94
C ARG A 338 6.21 18.94 21.83
N GLU A 339 4.96 18.56 21.62
CA GLU A 339 4.27 17.60 22.46
C GLU A 339 3.25 16.79 21.64
N VAL A 340 3.11 15.53 21.97
CA VAL A 340 2.06 14.63 21.49
C VAL A 340 1.35 14.05 22.69
N SER A 341 0.05 14.31 22.83
CA SER A 341 -0.78 13.90 23.97
C SER A 341 -1.92 12.98 23.53
N ASP A 342 -2.10 11.89 24.26
CA ASP A 342 -3.12 10.85 24.02
C ASP A 342 -3.86 10.53 25.33
N PRO A 343 -4.72 11.43 25.83
CA PRO A 343 -5.43 11.24 27.07
C PRO A 343 -6.48 10.09 27.00
N ASP A 344 -7.02 9.85 25.81
CA ASP A 344 -8.09 8.87 25.57
C ASP A 344 -7.58 7.49 25.17
N HIS A 345 -6.27 7.26 25.23
CA HIS A 345 -5.62 5.99 24.89
C HIS A 345 -5.91 5.49 23.46
N VAL A 346 -5.97 6.40 22.51
CA VAL A 346 -6.19 6.08 21.07
C VAL A 346 -5.01 5.29 20.49
N GLU A 347 -3.77 5.65 20.91
CA GLU A 347 -2.51 5.03 20.45
C GLU A 347 -1.63 4.51 21.60
N GLY A 348 -2.21 4.22 22.76
CA GLY A 348 -1.48 3.69 23.91
C GLY A 348 -1.40 4.62 25.12
N GLY A 349 -1.83 5.86 24.96
CA GLY A 349 -2.04 6.82 26.05
C GLY A 349 -0.81 7.57 26.55
N GLY A 350 -1.10 8.59 27.34
CA GLY A 350 -0.10 9.45 27.98
C GLY A 350 0.33 10.64 27.14
N THR A 351 1.35 11.33 27.59
CA THR A 351 1.92 12.51 26.92
C THR A 351 3.41 12.32 26.71
N LEU A 352 3.89 12.61 25.51
CA LEU A 352 5.30 12.57 25.15
C LEU A 352 5.74 13.95 24.65
N ARG A 353 6.94 14.34 25.04
CA ARG A 353 7.61 15.46 24.40
C ARG A 353 7.90 15.08 22.95
N GLY A 354 7.58 15.92 21.99
CA GLY A 354 7.97 15.79 20.60
C GLY A 354 9.44 16.15 20.37
N MET A 355 9.87 16.20 19.12
CA MET A 355 11.25 16.56 18.76
C MET A 355 11.54 18.07 18.92
N GLY A 356 10.51 18.90 18.99
CA GLY A 356 10.60 20.34 19.21
C GLY A 356 11.15 21.13 18.00
N LEU A 357 11.09 20.56 16.80
CA LEU A 357 11.58 21.17 15.57
C LEU A 357 10.54 22.11 14.95
N LEU A 358 9.26 21.89 15.22
CA LEU A 358 8.16 22.74 14.78
C LEU A 358 7.37 23.31 15.99
N PRO A 359 6.93 24.57 15.97
CA PRO A 359 6.18 25.20 17.06
C PRO A 359 4.69 24.81 17.03
N GLN A 360 4.42 23.54 17.38
CA GLN A 360 3.09 22.96 17.43
C GLN A 360 3.00 21.84 18.48
N SER A 361 1.78 21.48 18.86
CA SER A 361 1.47 20.35 19.72
C SER A 361 0.27 19.58 19.17
N THR A 362 0.25 18.27 19.34
CA THR A 362 -0.81 17.41 18.84
C THR A 362 -1.54 16.72 19.98
N LEU A 363 -2.88 16.76 19.94
CA LEU A 363 -3.79 16.05 20.83
C LEU A 363 -4.51 14.95 20.06
N PHE A 364 -4.37 13.68 20.46
CA PHE A 364 -5.14 12.60 19.89
C PHE A 364 -6.58 12.65 20.38
N LEU A 365 -7.49 12.57 19.41
CA LEU A 365 -8.94 12.55 19.62
C LEU A 365 -9.51 11.22 19.09
N GLY A 366 -10.66 10.80 19.61
CA GLY A 366 -11.32 9.56 19.19
C GLY A 366 -11.86 9.58 17.75
N GLU A 367 -11.99 10.75 17.14
CA GLU A 367 -12.45 10.90 15.76
C GLU A 367 -11.29 10.83 14.76
N LYS A 368 -11.52 10.13 13.65
CA LYS A 368 -10.54 9.95 12.58
C LYS A 368 -10.88 10.86 11.40
N THR A 369 -9.96 11.75 11.04
CA THR A 369 -10.06 12.53 9.80
C THR A 369 -9.77 11.63 8.61
N ARG A 370 -10.65 11.65 7.60
CA ARG A 370 -10.52 10.90 6.35
C ARG A 370 -11.15 11.73 5.24
N THR A 371 -10.33 12.24 4.34
CA THR A 371 -10.83 13.04 3.20
C THR A 371 -9.79 13.11 2.09
N GLN A 372 -10.25 13.15 0.87
CA GLN A 372 -9.42 13.57 -0.25
C GLN A 372 -9.28 15.10 -0.23
N VAL A 373 -8.11 15.58 -0.61
CA VAL A 373 -7.84 17.02 -0.64
C VAL A 373 -7.09 17.42 -1.90
N THR A 374 -7.35 18.64 -2.33
CA THR A 374 -6.52 19.38 -3.29
C THR A 374 -6.04 20.65 -2.62
N GLY A 375 -4.90 21.18 -3.03
CA GLY A 375 -4.39 22.39 -2.40
C GLY A 375 -3.14 22.96 -3.05
N ALA A 376 -2.58 23.96 -2.40
CA ALA A 376 -1.31 24.57 -2.80
C ALA A 376 -0.52 25.06 -1.59
N PHE A 377 0.80 25.12 -1.76
CA PHE A 377 1.68 25.77 -0.79
C PHE A 377 1.44 27.28 -0.80
N THR A 378 1.07 27.85 0.32
CA THR A 378 0.91 29.31 0.50
C THR A 378 2.23 29.98 0.87
N ALA A 379 3.13 29.24 1.49
CA ALA A 379 4.45 29.68 1.88
C ALA A 379 5.48 28.57 1.74
N GLY A 380 6.74 28.94 1.60
CA GLY A 380 7.91 28.08 1.76
C GLY A 380 8.93 28.81 2.61
N GLN A 381 9.84 28.10 3.27
CA GLN A 381 10.90 28.68 4.09
C GLN A 381 12.25 28.01 3.77
N GLY A 382 13.34 28.75 4.05
CA GLY A 382 14.69 28.22 3.85
C GLY A 382 14.93 27.77 2.42
N ILE A 383 15.46 26.55 2.27
CA ILE A 383 15.69 25.97 0.94
C ILE A 383 14.39 25.68 0.16
N PHE A 384 13.25 25.61 0.85
CA PHE A 384 11.94 25.30 0.28
C PHE A 384 11.10 26.52 -0.10
N GLU A 385 11.70 27.73 -0.13
CA GLU A 385 11.00 28.98 -0.49
C GLU A 385 10.28 28.88 -1.86
N ALA A 386 10.88 28.17 -2.81
CA ALA A 386 10.31 27.96 -4.15
C ALA A 386 9.11 27.01 -4.20
N MET A 387 8.75 26.36 -3.10
CA MET A 387 7.52 25.56 -3.01
C MET A 387 6.25 26.42 -3.03
N LYS A 388 6.34 27.72 -2.69
CA LYS A 388 5.19 28.62 -2.71
C LYS A 388 4.49 28.62 -4.07
N GLY A 389 3.17 28.42 -4.04
CA GLY A 389 2.32 28.37 -5.23
C GLY A 389 2.25 26.99 -5.90
N ILE A 390 3.05 26.02 -5.48
CA ILE A 390 3.05 24.67 -6.05
C ILE A 390 1.77 23.95 -5.62
N PRO A 391 0.98 23.43 -6.59
CA PRO A 391 -0.22 22.68 -6.30
C PRO A 391 0.10 21.23 -5.91
N PHE A 392 -0.79 20.61 -5.14
CA PHE A 392 -0.75 19.20 -4.83
C PHE A 392 -2.16 18.61 -4.78
N THR A 393 -2.24 17.29 -4.81
CA THR A 393 -3.39 16.48 -4.47
C THR A 393 -2.96 15.45 -3.42
N GLY A 394 -3.90 14.91 -2.67
CA GLY A 394 -3.59 13.90 -1.69
C GLY A 394 -4.80 13.56 -0.83
N TYR A 395 -4.54 13.00 0.33
CA TYR A 395 -5.60 12.66 1.26
C TYR A 395 -5.10 12.76 2.71
N GLU A 396 -6.02 13.00 3.61
CA GLU A 396 -5.78 12.96 5.05
C GLU A 396 -6.35 11.68 5.63
N ILE A 397 -5.57 11.07 6.52
CA ILE A 397 -5.99 9.88 7.27
C ILE A 397 -5.27 9.84 8.61
N HIS A 398 -5.77 10.55 9.60
CA HIS A 398 -5.10 10.67 10.89
C HIS A 398 -6.08 10.73 12.05
N MET A 399 -5.55 10.42 13.24
CA MET A 399 -6.15 10.66 14.54
C MET A 399 -5.37 11.80 15.18
N GLY A 400 -6.02 12.78 15.72
CA GLY A 400 -5.36 13.88 16.39
C GLY A 400 -5.49 15.21 15.68
N GLU A 401 -5.53 16.23 16.49
CA GLU A 401 -5.65 17.64 16.10
C GLU A 401 -4.36 18.36 16.52
N THR A 402 -3.79 19.11 15.58
CA THR A 402 -2.57 19.89 15.84
C THR A 402 -2.91 21.35 16.04
N THR A 403 -2.45 21.88 17.17
CA THR A 403 -2.55 23.31 17.52
C THR A 403 -1.20 23.98 17.30
N LEU A 404 -1.21 25.08 16.56
CA LEU A 404 -0.03 25.91 16.29
C LEU A 404 0.22 26.89 17.45
N GLU A 405 1.49 27.13 17.76
CA GLU A 405 1.88 28.16 18.73
C GLU A 405 1.64 29.58 18.18
N SER A 406 1.52 30.53 19.08
CA SER A 406 1.31 31.95 18.71
C SER A 406 2.43 32.45 17.80
N GLY A 407 2.05 33.02 16.66
CA GLY A 407 2.97 33.53 15.64
C GLY A 407 3.40 32.53 14.59
N ALA A 408 3.03 31.27 14.72
CA ALA A 408 3.18 30.27 13.64
C ALA A 408 2.03 30.42 12.63
N SER A 409 2.33 30.21 11.35
CA SER A 409 1.34 30.29 10.27
C SER A 409 1.40 29.02 9.41
N PRO A 410 0.25 28.48 9.00
CA PRO A 410 0.17 27.36 8.09
C PRO A 410 0.86 27.64 6.75
N ILE A 411 1.37 26.57 6.13
CA ILE A 411 2.05 26.68 4.82
C ILE A 411 1.25 26.12 3.66
N LEU A 412 0.12 25.47 3.93
CA LEU A 412 -0.77 24.86 2.94
C LEU A 412 -2.19 25.42 3.08
N THR A 413 -2.85 25.61 1.93
CA THR A 413 -4.32 25.72 1.87
C THR A 413 -4.87 24.48 1.19
N LEU A 414 -5.95 23.95 1.75
CA LEU A 414 -6.61 22.73 1.31
C LEU A 414 -8.07 23.01 0.96
N GLU A 415 -8.57 22.28 -0.01
CA GLU A 415 -9.99 22.14 -0.29
C GLU A 415 -10.31 20.64 -0.24
N ASP A 416 -11.26 20.25 0.60
CA ASP A 416 -11.70 18.88 0.73
C ASP A 416 -12.71 18.50 -0.37
N GLN A 417 -13.07 17.22 -0.42
CA GLN A 417 -14.04 16.67 -1.38
C GLN A 417 -15.44 17.30 -1.31
N ASN A 418 -15.77 18.02 -0.22
CA ASN A 418 -17.04 18.72 -0.02
C ASN A 418 -16.93 20.23 -0.33
N GLY A 419 -15.77 20.72 -0.77
CA GLY A 419 -15.48 22.11 -1.01
C GLY A 419 -15.19 22.94 0.25
N ALA A 420 -14.96 22.29 1.40
CA ALA A 420 -14.58 23.01 2.60
C ALA A 420 -13.07 23.36 2.56
N HIS A 421 -12.78 24.63 2.85
CA HIS A 421 -11.40 25.12 2.89
C HIS A 421 -10.84 25.03 4.30
N LYS A 422 -9.60 24.59 4.40
CA LYS A 422 -8.82 24.62 5.64
C LYS A 422 -7.34 24.88 5.37
N GLU A 423 -6.61 25.12 6.43
CA GLU A 423 -5.17 25.31 6.42
C GLU A 423 -4.49 24.12 7.09
N ASP A 424 -3.28 23.76 6.62
CA ASP A 424 -2.46 22.69 7.20
C ASP A 424 -0.97 22.99 7.05
N GLY A 425 -0.19 22.17 7.73
CA GLY A 425 1.26 22.17 7.65
C GLY A 425 1.93 23.36 8.31
N LEU A 426 3.19 23.16 8.66
CA LEU A 426 3.99 24.19 9.30
C LEU A 426 5.44 24.08 8.81
N ALA A 427 6.13 25.22 8.73
CA ALA A 427 7.55 25.27 8.41
C ALA A 427 8.33 26.10 9.44
N SER A 428 9.61 25.75 9.63
CA SER A 428 10.60 26.48 10.39
C SER A 428 11.98 26.26 9.77
N GLY A 429 12.51 27.25 9.05
CA GLY A 429 13.76 27.13 8.32
C GLY A 429 13.71 26.05 7.24
N ASN A 430 14.60 25.06 7.32
CA ASN A 430 14.66 23.92 6.39
C ASN A 430 13.82 22.73 6.85
N ILE A 431 12.86 22.93 7.72
CA ILE A 431 12.01 21.88 8.28
C ILE A 431 10.56 22.21 7.96
N TRP A 432 9.81 21.24 7.47
CA TRP A 432 8.37 21.37 7.34
C TRP A 432 7.65 20.05 7.52
N GLY A 433 6.35 20.09 7.71
CA GLY A 433 5.51 18.91 7.74
C GLY A 433 4.05 19.24 7.55
N CYS A 434 3.25 18.23 7.22
CA CYS A 434 1.82 18.30 7.00
C CYS A 434 1.14 16.97 7.25
N TYR A 435 -0.19 16.95 7.23
CA TYR A 435 -0.97 15.71 7.35
C TYR A 435 -1.17 14.97 6.04
N ILE A 436 -0.83 15.56 4.90
CA ILE A 436 -1.23 15.09 3.57
C ILE A 436 -0.38 13.91 3.11
N HIS A 437 -1.02 12.76 2.97
CA HIS A 437 -0.48 11.61 2.23
C HIS A 437 -0.66 11.81 0.72
N GLY A 438 0.25 11.24 -0.08
CA GLY A 438 0.23 11.40 -1.53
C GLY A 438 0.57 12.83 -2.01
N ILE A 439 1.11 13.71 -1.15
CA ILE A 439 1.46 15.10 -1.52
C ILE A 439 2.43 15.17 -2.70
N PHE A 440 3.22 14.10 -2.94
CA PHE A 440 4.16 13.99 -4.06
C PHE A 440 3.55 13.30 -5.29
N ASP A 441 2.31 12.81 -5.23
CA ASP A 441 1.67 12.12 -6.34
C ASP A 441 1.39 13.05 -7.53
N LYS A 442 1.28 14.35 -7.26
CA LYS A 442 1.29 15.36 -8.31
C LYS A 442 2.74 15.72 -8.68
N GLY A 443 3.12 15.45 -9.92
CA GLY A 443 4.49 15.56 -10.40
C GLY A 443 5.13 16.93 -10.17
N GLU A 444 4.35 18.00 -10.20
CA GLU A 444 4.83 19.37 -9.94
C GLU A 444 5.37 19.51 -8.51
N CYS A 445 4.70 18.92 -7.51
CA CYS A 445 5.14 18.99 -6.12
C CYS A 445 6.45 18.23 -5.91
N ALA A 446 6.55 17.00 -6.43
CA ALA A 446 7.76 16.20 -6.37
C ALA A 446 8.93 16.89 -7.08
N ALA A 447 8.72 17.40 -8.30
CA ALA A 447 9.74 18.12 -9.06
C ALA A 447 10.21 19.40 -8.35
N ALA A 448 9.29 20.20 -7.80
CA ALA A 448 9.63 21.41 -7.05
C ALA A 448 10.49 21.11 -5.82
N LEU A 449 10.15 20.04 -5.07
CA LEU A 449 10.94 19.59 -3.93
C LEU A 449 12.38 19.24 -4.36
N ILE A 450 12.53 18.42 -5.40
CA ILE A 450 13.86 18.00 -5.85
C ILE A 450 14.65 19.19 -6.40
N ASN A 451 14.02 20.11 -7.11
CA ASN A 451 14.67 21.31 -7.60
C ASN A 451 15.16 22.22 -6.45
N CYS A 452 14.40 22.30 -5.33
CA CYS A 452 14.88 22.99 -4.12
C CYS A 452 16.16 22.35 -3.57
N LEU A 453 16.22 21.01 -3.49
CA LEU A 453 17.38 20.28 -2.99
C LEU A 453 18.59 20.38 -3.94
N LEU A 454 18.38 20.28 -5.26
CA LEU A 454 19.43 20.48 -6.27
C LEU A 454 20.05 21.87 -6.14
N LYS A 455 19.21 22.91 -6.05
CA LYS A 455 19.65 24.30 -5.87
C LYS A 455 20.42 24.49 -4.57
N ALA A 456 19.96 23.92 -3.47
CA ALA A 456 20.64 23.98 -2.17
C ALA A 456 22.03 23.34 -2.22
N LYS A 457 22.20 22.30 -3.05
CA LYS A 457 23.46 21.61 -3.32
C LYS A 457 24.36 22.34 -4.35
N GLY A 458 23.88 23.44 -4.91
CA GLY A 458 24.61 24.22 -5.93
C GLY A 458 24.63 23.56 -7.31
N LEU A 459 23.69 22.65 -7.60
CA LEU A 459 23.55 21.97 -8.87
C LEU A 459 22.61 22.73 -9.81
N THR A 460 22.92 22.77 -11.09
CA THR A 460 22.13 23.44 -12.14
C THR A 460 21.17 22.49 -12.87
N ALA A 461 21.16 21.22 -12.50
CA ALA A 461 20.22 20.26 -13.03
C ALA A 461 18.79 20.60 -12.59
N GLU A 462 17.83 20.41 -13.47
CA GLU A 462 16.41 20.59 -13.18
C GLU A 462 15.65 19.28 -13.42
N THR A 463 14.67 19.03 -12.60
CA THR A 463 13.77 17.89 -12.74
C THR A 463 12.43 18.39 -13.27
N ALA A 464 11.95 17.81 -14.36
CA ALA A 464 10.61 18.08 -14.89
C ALA A 464 9.55 17.33 -14.09
N ALA A 465 8.37 17.90 -14.04
CA ALA A 465 7.19 17.21 -13.53
C ALA A 465 6.86 15.98 -14.42
N MET A 466 6.53 14.86 -13.79
CA MET A 466 6.09 13.65 -14.47
C MET A 466 4.61 13.39 -14.15
N ASP A 467 3.83 13.00 -15.14
CA ASP A 467 2.48 12.53 -14.92
C ASP A 467 2.51 11.10 -14.37
N TRP A 468 2.39 10.98 -13.05
CA TRP A 468 2.42 9.68 -12.37
C TRP A 468 1.19 8.83 -12.68
N ALA A 469 0.04 9.44 -12.99
CA ALA A 469 -1.16 8.71 -13.38
C ALA A 469 -0.96 8.06 -14.75
N GLU A 470 -0.41 8.79 -15.72
CA GLU A 470 -0.06 8.24 -17.03
C GLU A 470 1.03 7.16 -16.90
N TYR A 471 2.06 7.40 -16.11
CA TYR A 471 3.11 6.41 -15.84
C TYR A 471 2.52 5.10 -15.27
N ALA A 472 1.64 5.19 -14.28
CA ALA A 472 0.98 4.02 -13.71
C ALA A 472 0.18 3.24 -14.75
N GLN A 473 -0.57 3.92 -15.64
CA GLN A 473 -1.30 3.27 -16.74
C GLN A 473 -0.36 2.51 -17.67
N GLN A 474 0.80 3.08 -18.01
CA GLN A 474 1.82 2.40 -18.82
C GLN A 474 2.37 1.15 -18.11
N GLN A 475 2.55 1.19 -16.78
CA GLN A 475 2.98 0.03 -16.02
C GLN A 475 1.90 -1.06 -15.95
N TYR A 476 0.62 -0.70 -15.86
CA TYR A 476 -0.49 -1.67 -15.93
C TYR A 476 -0.57 -2.31 -17.32
N ASP A 477 -0.36 -1.56 -18.40
CA ASP A 477 -0.32 -2.12 -19.75
C ASP A 477 0.85 -3.08 -19.94
N LYS A 478 2.04 -2.72 -19.46
CA LYS A 478 3.23 -3.59 -19.48
C LYS A 478 3.01 -4.88 -18.68
N LEU A 479 2.32 -4.78 -17.52
CA LEU A 479 1.93 -5.93 -16.71
C LEU A 479 0.96 -6.84 -17.48
N ALA A 480 -0.07 -6.28 -18.09
CA ALA A 480 -1.05 -7.03 -18.86
C ALA A 480 -0.41 -7.76 -20.06
N GLU A 481 0.47 -7.08 -20.79
CA GLU A 481 1.22 -7.68 -21.91
C GLU A 481 2.10 -8.84 -21.43
N GLY A 482 2.83 -8.66 -20.33
CA GLY A 482 3.66 -9.72 -19.73
C GLY A 482 2.83 -10.93 -19.31
N LEU A 483 1.66 -10.73 -18.72
CA LEU A 483 0.76 -11.83 -18.34
C LEU A 483 0.11 -12.49 -19.54
N ARG A 484 -0.35 -11.74 -20.55
CA ARG A 484 -0.92 -12.32 -21.79
C ARG A 484 0.07 -13.23 -22.51
N SER A 485 1.33 -12.86 -22.54
CA SER A 485 2.38 -13.67 -23.18
C SER A 485 2.73 -14.96 -22.43
N ALA A 486 2.44 -15.01 -21.12
CA ALA A 486 2.83 -16.10 -20.22
C ALA A 486 1.68 -17.04 -19.84
N LEU A 487 0.43 -16.61 -20.00
CA LEU A 487 -0.77 -17.32 -19.58
C LEU A 487 -1.54 -17.91 -20.77
N ASP A 488 -2.13 -19.10 -20.60
CA ASP A 488 -3.13 -19.66 -21.50
C ASP A 488 -4.48 -18.90 -21.32
N MET A 489 -4.57 -17.72 -21.94
CA MET A 489 -5.74 -16.86 -21.80
C MET A 489 -7.02 -17.50 -22.34
N ASP A 490 -6.93 -18.28 -23.42
CA ASP A 490 -8.10 -18.96 -23.99
C ASP A 490 -8.70 -19.94 -22.97
N ARG A 491 -7.85 -20.64 -22.26
CA ARG A 491 -8.28 -21.58 -21.21
C ARG A 491 -8.82 -20.82 -19.98
N ILE A 492 -8.18 -19.72 -19.59
CA ILE A 492 -8.68 -18.86 -18.50
C ILE A 492 -10.08 -18.35 -18.82
N TYR A 493 -10.36 -17.95 -20.08
CA TYR A 493 -11.71 -17.55 -20.49
C TYR A 493 -12.72 -18.71 -20.45
N ARG A 494 -12.35 -19.93 -20.85
CA ARG A 494 -13.21 -21.11 -20.69
C ARG A 494 -13.54 -21.40 -19.23
N ILE A 495 -12.54 -21.33 -18.36
CA ILE A 495 -12.70 -21.47 -16.91
C ILE A 495 -13.65 -20.39 -16.36
N LEU A 496 -13.44 -19.13 -16.72
CA LEU A 496 -14.29 -18.00 -16.33
C LEU A 496 -15.74 -18.18 -16.80
N ASN A 497 -15.95 -18.77 -17.97
CA ASN A 497 -17.26 -19.08 -18.54
C ASN A 497 -17.88 -20.37 -17.97
N LYS A 498 -17.16 -21.09 -17.09
CA LYS A 498 -17.58 -22.42 -16.55
C LYS A 498 -17.79 -23.49 -17.65
N GLU A 499 -16.94 -23.45 -18.66
CA GLU A 499 -16.89 -24.43 -19.74
C GLU A 499 -15.89 -25.58 -19.46
N GLU A 500 -15.11 -25.46 -18.37
CA GLU A 500 -14.14 -26.44 -17.85
C GLU A 500 -14.32 -26.73 -16.34
#